data_32b28a6e235c761b0844ab5d083f3697
#
_entry.id   32b28a6e235c761b0844ab5d083f3697
#
_cell.length_a   1.000
_cell.length_b   1.000
_cell.length_c   1.000
_cell.angle_alpha   90.00
_cell.angle_beta   90.00
_cell.angle_gamma   90.00
#
_symmetry.space_group_name_H-M   'P 1'
#
loop_
_entity.id
_entity.type
_entity.pdbx_description
1 polymer ?
#
loop_
_entity_poly.entity_id
_entity_poly.type
_entity_poly.pdbx_seq_one_letter_code
_entity_poly.pdbx_strand_id
1 'polypeptide(L)'
;MLFRSNQQKVLLSRLLAITPKILILDEPTRGVDVGAKSEIYSIIDNLAKSGTAILVISSDLPEIIGICDRVIVMRAGQIAGEVGRTAASPLNQEDIMALATGMEQLDA
;
A
#
# COMPACT_ATOMS: atom_id res chain seq x y z
N MET A 1 -12.99 17.47 -4.30
CA MET A 1 -11.58 17.31 -4.67
C MET A 1 -10.70 17.69 -3.52
N LEU A 2 -10.55 18.97 -3.24
CA LEU A 2 -9.82 19.40 -2.06
C LEU A 2 -10.38 18.81 -0.79
N PHE A 3 -11.71 18.70 -0.73
CA PHE A 3 -12.39 18.11 0.41
C PHE A 3 -11.96 16.66 0.65
N ARG A 4 -11.82 15.89 -0.44
CA ARG A 4 -11.48 14.47 -0.30
C ARG A 4 -10.10 14.29 0.33
N SER A 5 -9.10 15.06 -0.12
CA SER A 5 -7.76 14.99 0.46
C SER A 5 -7.77 15.35 1.93
N ASN A 6 -8.48 16.43 2.30
CA ASN A 6 -8.56 16.87 3.68
C ASN A 6 -9.32 15.87 4.55
N GLN A 7 -10.39 15.30 4.02
CA GLN A 7 -11.16 14.27 4.74
C GLN A 7 -10.33 13.04 5.01
N GLN A 8 -9.54 12.59 4.05
CA GLN A 8 -8.64 11.44 4.22
C GLN A 8 -7.61 11.73 5.30
N LYS A 9 -6.97 12.90 5.26
CA LYS A 9 -5.95 13.26 6.25
C LYS A 9 -6.56 13.35 7.65
N VAL A 10 -7.71 13.99 7.80
CA VAL A 10 -8.37 14.12 9.10
C VAL A 10 -8.74 12.75 9.65
N LEU A 11 -9.32 11.88 8.81
CA LEU A 11 -9.72 10.55 9.23
C LEU A 11 -8.51 9.75 9.71
N LEU A 12 -7.44 9.71 8.93
CA LEU A 12 -6.22 8.97 9.29
C LEU A 12 -5.54 9.55 10.52
N SER A 13 -5.53 10.88 10.65
CA SER A 13 -4.93 11.54 11.81
C SER A 13 -5.65 11.19 13.11
N ARG A 14 -6.97 11.04 13.07
CA ARG A 14 -7.73 10.59 14.24
C ARG A 14 -7.33 9.19 14.68
N LEU A 15 -6.96 8.33 13.72
CA LEU A 15 -6.55 6.97 14.02
C LEU A 15 -5.22 6.93 14.78
N LEU A 16 -4.35 7.94 14.60
CA LEU A 16 -3.11 8.02 15.37
C LEU A 16 -3.36 8.12 16.87
N ALA A 17 -4.43 8.81 17.28
CA ALA A 17 -4.78 8.95 18.69
C ALA A 17 -5.36 7.66 19.26
N ILE A 18 -6.04 6.87 18.43
CA ILE A 18 -6.70 5.63 18.85
C ILE A 18 -5.73 4.45 18.80
N THR A 19 -4.77 4.49 17.88
CA THR A 19 -3.80 3.42 17.60
C THR A 19 -4.50 2.06 17.46
N PRO A 20 -5.30 1.85 16.41
CA PRO A 20 -5.99 0.58 16.21
C PRO A 20 -4.97 -0.54 16.02
N LYS A 21 -5.36 -1.78 16.36
CA LYS A 21 -4.47 -2.92 16.18
C LYS A 21 -4.35 -3.29 14.71
N ILE A 22 -5.43 -3.19 13.96
CA ILE A 22 -5.49 -3.55 12.53
C ILE A 22 -6.23 -2.44 11.81
N LEU A 23 -5.69 -2.04 10.67
CA LEU A 23 -6.29 -1.02 9.80
C LEU A 23 -6.27 -1.52 8.37
N ILE A 24 -7.42 -1.47 7.70
CA ILE A 24 -7.54 -1.83 6.29
C ILE A 24 -7.85 -0.56 5.51
N LEU A 25 -6.99 -0.25 4.54
CA LEU A 25 -7.13 0.93 3.70
C LEU A 25 -7.33 0.50 2.25
N ASP A 26 -8.47 0.86 1.69
CA ASP A 26 -8.81 0.53 0.30
C ASP A 26 -8.60 1.76 -0.57
N GLU A 27 -7.59 1.70 -1.44
CA GLU A 27 -7.22 2.78 -2.36
C GLU A 27 -7.09 4.11 -1.62
N PRO A 28 -6.20 4.21 -0.62
CA PRO A 28 -6.18 5.36 0.31
C PRO A 28 -5.86 6.70 -0.34
N THR A 29 -5.22 6.71 -1.51
CA THR A 29 -4.87 7.97 -2.18
C THR A 29 -5.56 8.15 -3.52
N ARG A 30 -6.59 7.35 -3.81
CA ARG A 30 -7.33 7.50 -5.06
C ARG A 30 -7.99 8.88 -5.12
N GLY A 31 -7.72 9.62 -6.20
CA GLY A 31 -8.27 10.95 -6.40
C GLY A 31 -7.60 12.04 -5.56
N VAL A 32 -6.53 11.71 -4.86
CA VAL A 32 -5.77 12.66 -4.06
C VAL A 32 -4.63 13.22 -4.93
N ASP A 33 -4.37 14.52 -4.84
CA ASP A 33 -3.29 15.12 -5.60
C ASP A 33 -1.91 14.75 -5.03
N VAL A 34 -0.87 14.97 -5.84
CA VAL A 34 0.49 14.50 -5.53
C VAL A 34 1.00 15.08 -4.21
N GLY A 35 0.73 16.37 -3.97
CA GLY A 35 1.21 17.02 -2.76
C GLY A 35 0.60 16.45 -1.48
N ALA A 36 -0.66 16.06 -1.54
CA ALA A 36 -1.35 15.51 -0.38
C ALA A 36 -1.02 14.03 -0.14
N LYS A 37 -0.59 13.31 -1.18
CA LYS A 37 -0.23 11.89 -1.04
C LYS A 37 0.89 11.68 -0.03
N SER A 38 1.93 12.50 -0.08
CA SER A 38 3.06 12.36 0.83
C SER A 38 2.65 12.54 2.28
N GLU A 39 1.70 13.42 2.55
CA GLU A 39 1.18 13.61 3.90
C GLU A 39 0.42 12.38 4.38
N ILE A 40 -0.40 11.80 3.50
CA ILE A 40 -1.14 10.58 3.81
C ILE A 40 -0.18 9.43 4.09
N TYR A 41 0.87 9.28 3.28
CA TYR A 41 1.87 8.23 3.48
C TYR A 41 2.62 8.40 4.81
N SER A 42 2.89 9.64 5.20
CA SER A 42 3.52 9.91 6.50
C SER A 42 2.64 9.48 7.66
N ILE A 43 1.34 9.72 7.56
CA ILE A 43 0.40 9.29 8.58
C ILE A 43 0.34 7.76 8.66
N ILE A 44 0.29 7.09 7.52
CA ILE A 44 0.29 5.63 7.46
C ILE A 44 1.56 5.07 8.09
N ASP A 45 2.70 5.65 7.77
CA ASP A 45 3.99 5.23 8.32
C ASP A 45 4.02 5.40 9.85
N ASN A 46 3.50 6.52 10.35
CA ASN A 46 3.43 6.75 11.78
C ASN A 46 2.51 5.76 12.49
N LEU A 47 1.39 5.40 11.86
CA LEU A 47 0.50 4.36 12.40
C LEU A 47 1.23 3.01 12.49
N ALA A 48 1.96 2.64 11.45
CA ALA A 48 2.72 1.40 11.45
C ALA A 48 3.79 1.39 12.54
N LYS A 49 4.50 2.50 12.70
CA LYS A 49 5.52 2.65 13.75
C LYS A 49 4.90 2.60 15.14
N SER A 50 3.66 2.99 15.28
CA SER A 50 2.94 2.92 16.56
C SER A 50 2.42 1.52 16.90
N GLY A 51 2.62 0.56 16.01
CA GLY A 51 2.24 -0.83 16.25
C GLY A 51 0.98 -1.29 15.53
N THR A 52 0.36 -0.44 14.71
CA THR A 52 -0.81 -0.83 13.92
C THR A 52 -0.38 -1.72 12.75
N ALA A 53 -1.03 -2.87 12.60
CA ALA A 53 -0.86 -3.71 11.42
C ALA A 53 -1.74 -3.13 10.30
N ILE A 54 -1.14 -2.82 9.15
CA ILE A 54 -1.85 -2.13 8.09
C ILE A 54 -1.89 -2.98 6.83
N LEU A 55 -3.09 -3.18 6.30
CA LEU A 55 -3.32 -3.80 5.01
C LEU A 55 -3.76 -2.70 4.03
N VAL A 56 -2.97 -2.47 2.99
CA VAL A 56 -3.29 -1.49 1.96
C VAL A 56 -3.72 -2.23 0.71
N ILE A 57 -4.89 -1.90 0.19
CA ILE A 57 -5.37 -2.39 -1.10
C ILE A 57 -5.17 -1.26 -2.09
N SER A 58 -4.41 -1.50 -3.14
CA SER A 58 -4.07 -0.44 -4.09
C SER A 58 -3.78 -1.01 -5.47
N SER A 59 -4.15 -0.25 -6.49
CA SER A 59 -3.78 -0.52 -7.89
C SER A 59 -2.61 0.37 -8.33
N ASP A 60 -2.12 1.21 -7.45
CA ASP A 60 -1.05 2.15 -7.74
C ASP A 60 0.29 1.51 -7.36
N LEU A 61 1.04 1.07 -8.35
CA LEU A 61 2.28 0.33 -8.15
C LEU A 61 3.36 1.14 -7.42
N PRO A 62 3.61 2.40 -7.77
CA PRO A 62 4.53 3.23 -6.99
C PRO A 62 4.14 3.37 -5.52
N GLU A 63 2.85 3.47 -5.21
CA GLU A 63 2.36 3.52 -3.83
C GLU A 63 2.73 2.24 -3.08
N ILE A 64 2.44 1.09 -3.67
CA ILE A 64 2.73 -0.22 -3.07
C ILE A 64 4.23 -0.35 -2.80
N ILE A 65 5.07 -0.02 -3.77
CA ILE A 65 6.52 -0.14 -3.64
C ILE A 65 7.04 0.82 -2.57
N GLY A 66 6.45 2.01 -2.48
CA GLY A 66 6.93 3.05 -1.57
C GLY A 66 6.58 2.83 -0.11
N ILE A 67 5.44 2.22 0.19
CA ILE A 67 4.96 2.15 1.57
C ILE A 67 4.82 0.74 2.15
N CYS A 68 4.87 -0.29 1.32
CA CYS A 68 4.64 -1.66 1.80
C CYS A 68 5.94 -2.41 2.01
N ASP A 69 5.93 -3.33 3.00
CA ASP A 69 7.04 -4.24 3.24
C ASP A 69 6.84 -5.58 2.56
N ARG A 70 5.59 -5.95 2.35
CA ARG A 70 5.21 -7.22 1.77
C ARG A 70 3.98 -7.02 0.89
N VAL A 71 3.96 -7.68 -0.26
CA VAL A 71 2.90 -7.52 -1.25
C VAL A 71 2.33 -8.88 -1.60
N ILE A 72 1.01 -9.00 -1.49
CA ILE A 72 0.27 -10.13 -1.99
C ILE A 72 -0.34 -9.70 -3.32
N VAL A 73 -0.03 -10.42 -4.39
CA VAL A 73 -0.50 -10.08 -5.72
C VAL A 73 -1.69 -10.95 -6.08
N MET A 74 -2.76 -10.30 -6.51
CA MET A 74 -4.00 -10.97 -6.93
C MET A 74 -4.07 -10.99 -8.46
N ARG A 75 -4.62 -12.08 -8.98
CA ARG A 75 -4.89 -12.22 -10.42
C ARG A 75 -6.10 -13.12 -10.62
N ALA A 76 -7.07 -12.65 -11.38
CA ALA A 76 -8.29 -13.40 -11.69
C ALA A 76 -8.99 -13.96 -10.44
N GLY A 77 -9.06 -13.16 -9.40
CA GLY A 77 -9.75 -13.54 -8.16
C GLY A 77 -8.98 -14.48 -7.25
N GLN A 78 -7.72 -14.77 -7.56
CA GLN A 78 -6.89 -15.68 -6.78
C GLN A 78 -5.58 -15.02 -6.41
N ILE A 79 -4.94 -15.53 -5.36
CA ILE A 79 -3.60 -15.09 -4.98
C ILE A 79 -2.60 -15.68 -5.97
N ALA A 80 -1.91 -14.81 -6.71
CA ALA A 80 -0.89 -15.22 -7.68
C ALA A 80 0.45 -15.47 -7.00
N GLY A 81 0.73 -14.76 -5.91
CA GLY A 81 1.99 -14.93 -5.19
C GLY A 81 2.23 -13.81 -4.19
N GLU A 82 3.39 -13.86 -3.58
CA GLU A 82 3.78 -12.91 -2.55
C GLU A 82 5.23 -12.46 -2.80
N VAL A 83 5.48 -11.15 -2.62
CA VAL A 83 6.81 -10.57 -2.72
C VAL A 83 7.09 -9.82 -1.44
N GLY A 84 8.24 -10.09 -0.81
CA GLY A 84 8.65 -9.42 0.42
C GLY A 84 9.90 -8.58 0.21
N ARG A 85 9.98 -7.46 0.94
CA ARG A 85 11.15 -6.62 0.97
C ARG A 85 12.19 -7.27 1.90
N THR A 86 13.42 -7.39 1.42
CA THR A 86 14.55 -7.86 2.24
C THR A 86 15.68 -6.84 2.15
N ALA A 87 16.68 -6.98 3.02
CA ALA A 87 17.86 -6.13 2.99
C ALA A 87 18.62 -6.25 1.65
N ALA A 88 18.61 -7.45 1.07
CA ALA A 88 19.32 -7.71 -0.18
C ALA A 88 18.44 -7.52 -1.43
N SER A 89 17.13 -7.48 -1.27
CA SER A 89 16.19 -7.45 -2.40
C SER A 89 15.01 -6.55 -2.08
N PRO A 90 15.07 -5.27 -2.45
CA PRO A 90 13.95 -4.37 -2.26
C PRO A 90 12.79 -4.75 -3.18
N LEU A 91 11.59 -4.29 -2.84
CA LEU A 91 10.43 -4.45 -3.71
C LEU A 91 10.69 -3.75 -5.04
N ASN A 92 10.33 -4.40 -6.14
CA ASN A 92 10.47 -3.81 -7.46
C ASN A 92 9.25 -4.11 -8.32
N GLN A 93 9.09 -3.31 -9.36
CA GLN A 93 7.93 -3.37 -10.23
C GLN A 93 7.90 -4.66 -11.04
N GLU A 94 9.06 -5.14 -11.46
CA GLU A 94 9.15 -6.32 -12.33
C GLU A 94 8.61 -7.57 -11.66
N ASP A 95 8.98 -7.81 -10.41
CA ASP A 95 8.53 -8.99 -9.67
C ASP A 95 7.02 -8.96 -9.46
N ILE A 96 6.49 -7.80 -9.11
CA ILE A 96 5.05 -7.64 -8.88
C ILE A 96 4.28 -7.82 -10.18
N MET A 97 4.75 -7.22 -11.26
CA MET A 97 4.07 -7.32 -12.55
C MET A 97 4.15 -8.72 -13.13
N ALA A 98 5.24 -9.45 -12.90
CA ALA A 98 5.33 -10.83 -13.34
C ALA A 98 4.22 -11.69 -12.71
N LEU A 99 3.97 -11.51 -11.42
CA LEU A 99 2.87 -12.20 -10.74
C LEU A 99 1.50 -11.72 -11.23
N ALA A 100 1.34 -10.41 -11.38
CA ALA A 100 0.06 -9.82 -11.77
C ALA A 100 -0.37 -10.23 -13.17
N THR A 101 0.58 -10.41 -14.08
CA THR A 101 0.30 -10.76 -15.47
C THR A 101 0.45 -12.25 -15.77
N GLY A 102 1.02 -13.01 -14.84
CA GLY A 102 1.30 -14.43 -15.06
C GLY A 102 2.52 -14.71 -15.91
N MET A 103 3.36 -13.72 -16.16
CA MET A 103 4.54 -13.85 -17.00
C MET A 103 5.55 -14.86 -16.47
N GLU A 104 5.62 -15.00 -15.14
CA GLU A 104 6.53 -15.96 -14.52
C GLU A 104 6.25 -17.39 -14.95
N GLN A 105 5.00 -17.72 -15.31
CA GLN A 105 4.63 -19.05 -15.76
C GLN A 105 5.16 -19.37 -17.15
N LEU A 106 5.53 -18.36 -17.90
CA LEU A 106 6.08 -18.55 -19.25
C LEU A 106 7.54 -18.93 -19.23
N ASP A 107 8.23 -18.66 -18.13
CA ASP A 107 9.65 -18.97 -17.97
C ASP A 107 9.88 -20.40 -17.47
N ALA A 108 8.82 -21.05 -17.06
CA ALA A 108 8.90 -22.45 -16.63
C ALA A 108 8.89 -23.46 -17.81
#